data_139617963c843895fdee47fe848abcba
#
_entry.id   139617963c843895fdee47fe848abcba
#
_cell.length_a   1.000
_cell.length_b   1.000
_cell.length_c   1.000
_cell.angle_alpha   90.00
_cell.angle_beta   90.00
_cell.angle_gamma   90.00
#
_symmetry.space_group_name_H-M   'P 1'
#
loop_
_entity.id
_entity.type
_entity.pdbx_description
1 polymer ?
#
loop_
_entity_poly.entity_id
_entity_poly.type
_entity_poly.pdbx_seq_one_letter_code
_entity_poly.pdbx_strand_id
1 'polypeptide(L)'
;LLNRLMEVPEADIPGVLSENQLGISDTLEFDTLEDAFASMLAGNAVLFVDGYDCAVKIGSKGYPNMGVQKAESEKVLRGSNEGFSDSVKTNTALVRKRLRTTDLKVEEIHFGARSDTVLALVYEKELIYPKFLEEVKQQIAGWEVDGVFDSGMVEQLCEPQWKSPFPRFETTERPDRAAMELSLIHISEPTRL
;
A
#
# COMPACT_ATOMS: atom_id res chain seq x y z
N LEU A 1 -3.86 -20.47 15.98
CA LEU A 1 -5.24 -20.40 15.50
C LEU A 1 -5.55 -21.50 14.50
N LEU A 2 -4.92 -21.51 13.31
CA LEU A 2 -5.18 -22.50 12.24
C LEU A 2 -5.08 -23.94 12.75
N ASN A 3 -4.07 -24.28 13.53
CA ASN A 3 -3.94 -25.64 14.10
C ASN A 3 -5.10 -26.03 15.01
N ARG A 4 -5.67 -25.09 15.77
CA ARG A 4 -6.83 -25.37 16.63
C ARG A 4 -8.11 -25.52 15.81
N LEU A 5 -8.29 -24.70 14.76
CA LEU A 5 -9.43 -24.83 13.86
C LEU A 5 -9.41 -26.13 13.05
N MET A 6 -8.22 -26.64 12.72
CA MET A 6 -8.09 -27.92 12.02
C MET A 6 -8.48 -29.15 12.86
N GLU A 7 -8.53 -29.01 14.18
CA GLU A 7 -8.94 -30.07 15.12
C GLU A 7 -10.45 -30.06 15.43
N VAL A 8 -11.17 -29.00 14.98
CA VAL A 8 -12.60 -28.83 15.22
C VAL A 8 -13.38 -29.42 14.03
N PRO A 9 -14.44 -30.23 14.26
CA PRO A 9 -15.35 -30.66 13.20
C PRO A 9 -15.99 -29.47 12.50
N GLU A 10 -16.16 -29.56 11.17
CA GLU A 10 -16.72 -28.44 10.36
C GLU A 10 -18.05 -27.89 10.91
N ALA A 11 -18.92 -28.77 11.41
CA ALA A 11 -20.21 -28.38 11.98
C ALA A 11 -20.10 -27.52 13.26
N ASP A 12 -18.98 -27.60 13.98
CA ASP A 12 -18.79 -26.91 15.27
C ASP A 12 -17.98 -25.62 15.12
N ILE A 13 -17.39 -25.37 13.95
CA ILE A 13 -16.58 -24.17 13.68
C ILE A 13 -17.35 -22.86 13.96
N PRO A 14 -18.60 -22.69 13.52
CA PRO A 14 -19.38 -21.48 13.83
C PRO A 14 -19.54 -21.25 15.35
N GLY A 15 -19.82 -22.28 16.12
CA GLY A 15 -19.96 -22.19 17.58
C GLY A 15 -18.66 -21.80 18.28
N VAL A 16 -17.55 -22.37 17.83
CA VAL A 16 -16.21 -22.06 18.39
C VAL A 16 -15.79 -20.62 18.08
N LEU A 17 -16.21 -20.09 16.93
CA LEU A 17 -15.92 -18.70 16.52
C LEU A 17 -16.80 -17.72 17.31
N SER A 18 -18.12 -17.95 17.38
CA SER A 18 -19.09 -17.05 18.03
C SER A 18 -18.86 -16.96 19.55
N GLU A 19 -18.48 -18.06 20.21
CA GLU A 19 -18.24 -18.09 21.65
C GLU A 19 -16.82 -17.64 22.06
N ASN A 20 -16.02 -17.17 21.11
CA ASN A 20 -14.61 -16.73 21.35
C ASN A 20 -13.75 -17.79 22.08
N GLN A 21 -14.05 -19.07 21.87
CA GLN A 21 -13.33 -20.19 22.51
C GLN A 21 -11.88 -20.32 22.04
N LEU A 22 -11.49 -19.57 20.99
CA LEU A 22 -10.13 -19.57 20.44
C LEU A 22 -9.10 -18.89 21.35
N GLY A 23 -9.55 -18.23 22.42
CA GLY A 23 -8.66 -17.56 23.37
C GLY A 23 -7.92 -16.36 22.76
N ILE A 24 -8.52 -15.72 21.76
CA ILE A 24 -7.99 -14.52 21.11
C ILE A 24 -8.68 -13.31 21.72
N SER A 25 -7.90 -12.41 22.30
CA SER A 25 -8.41 -11.29 23.09
C SER A 25 -9.04 -10.15 22.27
N ASP A 26 -8.90 -10.14 20.93
CA ASP A 26 -9.43 -9.09 20.06
C ASP A 26 -10.11 -9.72 18.84
N THR A 27 -11.24 -10.37 19.07
CA THR A 27 -12.13 -10.90 18.02
C THR A 27 -13.38 -10.04 17.93
N LEU A 28 -13.82 -9.76 16.71
CA LEU A 28 -15.07 -9.05 16.43
C LEU A 28 -15.70 -9.67 15.18
N GLU A 29 -17.01 -9.85 15.20
CA GLU A 29 -17.77 -10.32 14.05
C GLU A 29 -18.27 -9.16 13.20
N PHE A 30 -18.26 -9.33 11.89
CA PHE A 30 -18.78 -8.39 10.92
C PHE A 30 -19.86 -9.07 10.06
N ASP A 31 -21.01 -8.43 9.99
CA ASP A 31 -22.13 -8.87 9.16
C ASP A 31 -22.03 -8.34 7.72
N THR A 32 -21.17 -7.35 7.49
CA THR A 32 -21.00 -6.71 6.16
C THR A 32 -19.58 -6.91 5.63
N LEU A 33 -19.47 -7.05 4.30
CA LEU A 33 -18.18 -7.15 3.64
C LEU A 33 -17.40 -5.83 3.72
N GLU A 34 -18.10 -4.69 3.72
CA GLU A 34 -17.51 -3.37 3.83
C GLU A 34 -16.74 -3.21 5.14
N ASP A 35 -17.33 -3.61 6.26
CA ASP A 35 -16.68 -3.55 7.58
C ASP A 35 -15.51 -4.54 7.67
N ALA A 36 -15.66 -5.72 7.09
CA ALA A 36 -14.61 -6.71 6.99
C ALA A 36 -13.41 -6.17 6.19
N PHE A 37 -13.65 -5.56 5.02
CA PHE A 37 -12.60 -4.93 4.22
C PHE A 37 -11.98 -3.73 4.91
N ALA A 38 -12.76 -2.87 5.54
CA ALA A 38 -12.23 -1.75 6.33
C ALA A 38 -11.28 -2.23 7.44
N SER A 39 -11.64 -3.33 8.09
CA SER A 39 -10.81 -3.97 9.10
C SER A 39 -9.52 -4.54 8.54
N MET A 40 -9.56 -5.20 7.36
CA MET A 40 -8.36 -5.68 6.67
C MET A 40 -7.43 -4.53 6.27
N LEU A 41 -7.97 -3.44 5.74
CA LEU A 41 -7.21 -2.25 5.40
C LEU A 41 -6.61 -1.55 6.64
N ALA A 42 -7.23 -1.73 7.81
CA ALA A 42 -6.67 -1.30 9.08
C ALA A 42 -5.54 -2.21 9.60
N GLY A 43 -5.19 -3.28 8.88
CA GLY A 43 -4.09 -4.19 9.19
C GLY A 43 -4.48 -5.36 10.11
N ASN A 44 -5.77 -5.64 10.26
CA ASN A 44 -6.22 -6.83 10.97
C ASN A 44 -6.35 -8.01 10.00
N ALA A 45 -6.20 -9.22 10.51
CA ALA A 45 -6.60 -10.41 9.77
C ALA A 45 -8.13 -10.58 9.88
N VAL A 46 -8.75 -11.02 8.78
CA VAL A 46 -10.18 -11.35 8.76
C VAL A 46 -10.31 -12.78 8.24
N LEU A 47 -11.06 -13.58 8.95
CA LEU A 47 -11.35 -14.96 8.62
C LEU A 47 -12.76 -15.05 8.03
N PHE A 48 -12.86 -15.63 6.84
CA PHE A 48 -14.11 -16.05 6.23
C PHE A 48 -14.17 -17.57 6.28
N VAL A 49 -15.30 -18.10 6.71
CA VAL A 49 -15.54 -19.55 6.84
C VAL A 49 -16.74 -19.91 5.99
N ASP A 50 -16.59 -20.95 5.18
CA ASP A 50 -17.70 -21.46 4.37
C ASP A 50 -18.83 -21.95 5.25
N GLY A 51 -20.08 -21.54 4.92
CA GLY A 51 -21.27 -21.86 5.73
C GLY A 51 -21.44 -20.98 6.99
N TYR A 52 -20.63 -19.92 7.16
CA TYR A 52 -20.79 -18.93 8.23
C TYR A 52 -21.02 -17.55 7.65
N ASP A 53 -22.14 -16.92 7.99
CA ASP A 53 -22.61 -15.68 7.34
C ASP A 53 -21.84 -14.43 7.79
N CYS A 54 -21.00 -14.53 8.83
CA CYS A 54 -20.22 -13.43 9.36
C CYS A 54 -18.73 -13.58 9.07
N ALA A 55 -18.03 -12.46 8.93
CA ALA A 55 -16.58 -12.43 8.90
C ALA A 55 -16.02 -12.19 10.31
N VAL A 56 -14.98 -12.93 10.70
CA VAL A 56 -14.38 -12.82 12.04
C VAL A 56 -13.06 -12.07 11.97
N LYS A 57 -12.99 -10.90 12.60
CA LYS A 57 -11.77 -10.15 12.80
C LYS A 57 -10.87 -10.88 13.80
N ILE A 58 -9.60 -10.93 13.47
CA ILE A 58 -8.54 -11.38 14.36
C ILE A 58 -7.57 -10.22 14.53
N GLY A 59 -7.45 -9.71 15.75
CA GLY A 59 -6.59 -8.56 16.06
C GLY A 59 -5.11 -8.92 15.95
N SER A 60 -4.61 -8.97 14.73
CA SER A 60 -3.18 -9.12 14.43
C SER A 60 -2.70 -7.90 13.63
N LYS A 61 -2.49 -6.79 14.31
CA LYS A 61 -1.94 -5.60 13.65
C LYS A 61 -0.52 -5.88 13.17
N GLY A 62 -0.41 -6.24 11.89
CA GLY A 62 0.85 -6.60 11.25
C GLY A 62 1.57 -5.43 10.55
N TYR A 63 1.29 -4.18 10.94
CA TYR A 63 2.08 -3.09 10.40
C TYR A 63 3.53 -3.17 10.88
N PRO A 64 4.50 -2.99 9.99
CA PRO A 64 5.90 -2.97 10.38
C PRO A 64 6.13 -1.80 11.35
N ASN A 65 6.35 -2.12 12.62
CA ASN A 65 6.72 -1.15 13.65
C ASN A 65 8.23 -1.08 13.86
N MET A 66 8.96 -2.11 13.38
CA MET A 66 10.42 -2.16 13.47
C MET A 66 11.02 -1.87 12.10
N GLY A 67 11.94 -0.93 12.04
CA GLY A 67 12.66 -0.56 10.82
C GLY A 67 12.03 0.60 10.03
N VAL A 68 10.98 1.25 10.55
CA VAL A 68 10.51 2.51 9.96
C VAL A 68 11.56 3.59 10.26
N GLN A 69 12.18 4.10 9.23
CA GLN A 69 13.16 5.17 9.33
C GLN A 69 12.47 6.49 9.64
N LYS A 70 13.24 7.40 10.22
CA LYS A 70 12.77 8.79 10.37
C LYS A 70 13.14 9.55 9.11
N ALA A 71 12.23 10.39 8.62
CA ALA A 71 12.54 11.33 7.57
C ALA A 71 13.67 12.25 8.05
N GLU A 72 14.81 12.22 7.38
CA GLU A 72 16.00 13.01 7.77
C GLU A 72 16.01 14.37 7.10
N SER A 73 15.63 14.42 5.82
CA SER A 73 15.64 15.65 5.02
C SER A 73 14.37 16.48 5.20
N GLU A 74 13.24 15.86 5.53
CA GLU A 74 11.93 16.52 5.66
C GLU A 74 11.41 16.51 7.10
N LYS A 75 12.22 16.99 8.04
CA LYS A 75 11.86 17.05 9.47
C LYS A 75 10.70 18.03 9.71
N VAL A 76 9.68 17.57 10.44
CA VAL A 76 8.57 18.42 10.87
C VAL A 76 8.59 18.66 12.37
N LEU A 77 8.24 19.88 12.77
CA LEU A 77 8.14 20.25 14.20
C LEU A 77 6.95 19.59 14.87
N ARG A 78 5.88 19.30 14.11
CA ARG A 78 4.66 18.65 14.59
C ARG A 78 4.14 17.73 13.50
N GLY A 79 3.92 16.45 13.81
CA GLY A 79 3.39 15.47 12.88
C GLY A 79 4.16 14.15 12.92
N SER A 80 3.90 13.31 11.91
CA SER A 80 4.57 12.05 11.74
C SER A 80 6.03 12.27 11.31
N ASN A 81 6.94 11.60 11.98
CA ASN A 81 8.37 11.55 11.60
C ASN A 81 8.73 10.26 10.88
N GLU A 82 7.73 9.44 10.50
CA GLU A 82 7.97 8.21 9.75
C GLU A 82 8.49 8.56 8.36
N GLY A 83 9.57 7.93 7.94
CA GLY A 83 10.17 8.03 6.62
C GLY A 83 10.03 6.72 5.84
N PHE A 84 10.17 6.80 4.53
CA PHE A 84 10.33 5.63 3.68
C PHE A 84 11.64 4.91 3.97
N SER A 85 11.65 3.60 3.77
CA SER A 85 12.81 2.71 3.94
C SER A 85 13.22 2.13 2.58
N ASP A 86 14.32 1.38 2.55
CA ASP A 86 14.76 0.68 1.34
C ASP A 86 13.82 -0.47 0.90
N SER A 87 12.88 -0.86 1.76
CA SER A 87 11.95 -1.94 1.48
C SER A 87 10.65 -1.45 0.83
N VAL A 88 10.43 -1.79 -0.43
CA VAL A 88 9.19 -1.49 -1.17
C VAL A 88 7.95 -1.99 -0.42
N LYS A 89 8.00 -3.19 0.15
CA LYS A 89 6.87 -3.76 0.92
C LYS A 89 6.56 -2.95 2.17
N THR A 90 7.58 -2.47 2.88
CA THR A 90 7.41 -1.60 4.04
C THR A 90 6.80 -0.27 3.61
N ASN A 91 7.29 0.32 2.53
CA ASN A 91 6.83 1.61 2.03
C ASN A 91 5.37 1.56 1.57
N THR A 92 4.99 0.53 0.82
CA THR A 92 3.59 0.34 0.40
C THR A 92 2.66 0.11 1.58
N ALA A 93 3.11 -0.62 2.61
CA ALA A 93 2.35 -0.79 3.85
C ALA A 93 2.17 0.53 4.62
N LEU A 94 3.18 1.42 4.64
CA LEU A 94 3.08 2.74 5.25
C LEU A 94 2.08 3.64 4.52
N VAL A 95 2.01 3.59 3.19
CA VAL A 95 1.00 4.31 2.41
C VAL A 95 -0.39 3.74 2.69
N ARG A 96 -0.57 2.42 2.63
CA ARG A 96 -1.85 1.74 2.96
C ARG A 96 -2.34 2.00 4.38
N LYS A 97 -1.43 2.13 5.35
CA LYS A 97 -1.75 2.49 6.74
C LYS A 97 -2.47 3.84 6.82
N ARG A 98 -2.17 4.76 5.91
CA ARG A 98 -2.73 6.12 5.85
C ARG A 98 -3.94 6.21 4.93
N LEU A 99 -3.87 5.62 3.75
CA LEU A 99 -4.97 5.53 2.79
C LEU A 99 -5.63 4.16 2.91
N ARG A 100 -6.67 4.10 3.73
CA ARG A 100 -7.43 2.87 3.98
C ARG A 100 -8.59 2.76 3.01
N THR A 101 -8.29 2.70 1.73
CA THR A 101 -9.26 2.56 0.66
C THR A 101 -8.97 1.31 -0.18
N THR A 102 -10.03 0.67 -0.69
CA THR A 102 -9.93 -0.44 -1.62
C THR A 102 -9.47 -0.01 -3.01
N ASP A 103 -9.57 1.29 -3.31
CA ASP A 103 -9.25 1.86 -4.62
C ASP A 103 -7.77 2.17 -4.78
N LEU A 104 -7.01 2.17 -3.67
CA LEU A 104 -5.56 2.27 -3.72
C LEU A 104 -4.96 1.01 -4.35
N LYS A 105 -4.41 1.16 -5.53
CA LYS A 105 -3.71 0.11 -6.26
C LYS A 105 -2.20 0.25 -6.09
N VAL A 106 -1.55 -0.89 -5.97
CA VAL A 106 -0.10 -1.00 -5.91
C VAL A 106 0.31 -2.05 -6.93
N GLU A 107 1.05 -1.65 -7.93
CA GLU A 107 1.59 -2.54 -8.96
C GLU A 107 3.10 -2.58 -8.83
N GLU A 108 3.66 -3.76 -8.64
CA GLU A 108 5.11 -3.95 -8.62
C GLU A 108 5.58 -4.19 -10.06
N ILE A 109 6.53 -3.38 -10.51
CA ILE A 109 7.13 -3.46 -11.83
C ILE A 109 8.61 -3.79 -11.62
N HIS A 110 9.06 -4.84 -12.28
CA HIS A 110 10.44 -5.28 -12.28
C HIS A 110 11.15 -4.72 -13.50
N PHE A 111 12.32 -4.14 -13.30
CA PHE A 111 13.12 -3.60 -14.39
C PHE A 111 14.62 -3.65 -14.08
N GLY A 112 15.44 -3.47 -15.13
CA GLY A 112 16.87 -3.62 -15.05
C GLY A 112 17.31 -5.04 -15.38
N ALA A 113 18.09 -5.19 -16.45
CA ALA A 113 18.52 -6.49 -16.97
C ALA A 113 19.40 -7.29 -15.98
N ARG A 114 20.05 -6.62 -15.03
CA ARG A 114 20.98 -7.21 -14.08
C ARG A 114 20.58 -7.05 -12.61
N SER A 115 19.89 -5.95 -12.26
CA SER A 115 19.60 -5.64 -10.86
C SER A 115 18.24 -6.18 -10.40
N ASP A 116 17.32 -6.52 -11.34
CA ASP A 116 15.91 -6.87 -11.03
C ASP A 116 15.31 -5.92 -9.98
N THR A 117 15.43 -4.63 -10.23
CA THR A 117 14.98 -3.60 -9.30
C THR A 117 13.47 -3.53 -9.30
N VAL A 118 12.87 -3.52 -8.10
CA VAL A 118 11.42 -3.44 -7.93
C VAL A 118 10.99 -1.99 -7.76
N LEU A 119 10.10 -1.53 -8.62
CA LEU A 119 9.41 -0.25 -8.51
C LEU A 119 7.94 -0.50 -8.18
N ALA A 120 7.42 0.16 -7.16
CA ALA A 120 6.01 0.13 -6.86
C ALA A 120 5.30 1.37 -7.45
N LEU A 121 4.43 1.14 -8.41
CA LEU A 121 3.53 2.16 -8.94
C LEU A 121 2.27 2.18 -8.07
N VAL A 122 2.06 3.29 -7.36
CA VAL A 122 0.94 3.46 -6.43
C VAL A 122 0.00 4.53 -6.96
N TYR A 123 -1.28 4.20 -7.07
CA TYR A 123 -2.28 5.12 -7.57
C TYR A 123 -3.68 4.81 -7.02
N GLU A 124 -4.57 5.77 -7.05
CA GLU A 124 -5.97 5.59 -6.70
C GLU A 124 -6.80 5.39 -7.98
N LYS A 125 -7.48 4.23 -8.06
CA LYS A 125 -8.14 3.76 -9.30
C LYS A 125 -9.19 4.74 -9.82
N GLU A 126 -9.94 5.38 -8.91
CA GLU A 126 -11.02 6.30 -9.30
C GLU A 126 -10.52 7.69 -9.68
N LEU A 127 -9.32 8.08 -9.23
CA LEU A 127 -8.77 9.41 -9.45
C LEU A 127 -7.84 9.49 -10.67
N ILE A 128 -7.17 8.39 -11.01
CA ILE A 128 -6.19 8.40 -12.09
C ILE A 128 -6.86 8.39 -13.47
N TYR A 129 -6.34 9.19 -14.38
CA TYR A 129 -6.74 9.10 -15.80
C TYR A 129 -6.15 7.82 -16.41
N PRO A 130 -6.99 6.90 -16.95
CA PRO A 130 -6.51 5.62 -17.49
C PRO A 130 -5.45 5.78 -18.57
N LYS A 131 -5.62 6.76 -19.45
CA LYS A 131 -4.66 7.04 -20.53
C LYS A 131 -3.30 7.47 -19.99
N PHE A 132 -3.28 8.29 -18.94
CA PHE A 132 -2.03 8.71 -18.30
C PHE A 132 -1.33 7.53 -17.63
N LEU A 133 -2.08 6.66 -16.96
CA LEU A 133 -1.53 5.44 -16.35
C LEU A 133 -0.86 4.55 -17.41
N GLU A 134 -1.51 4.35 -18.55
CA GLU A 134 -0.96 3.57 -19.67
C GLU A 134 0.31 4.22 -20.24
N GLU A 135 0.33 5.53 -20.41
CA GLU A 135 1.52 6.27 -20.87
C GLU A 135 2.70 6.08 -19.91
N VAL A 136 2.47 6.18 -18.60
CA VAL A 136 3.50 5.95 -17.56
C VAL A 136 4.02 4.51 -17.62
N LYS A 137 3.12 3.52 -17.72
CA LYS A 137 3.51 2.11 -17.82
C LYS A 137 4.33 1.83 -19.08
N GLN A 138 3.92 2.39 -20.22
CA GLN A 138 4.66 2.25 -21.48
C GLN A 138 6.04 2.91 -21.39
N GLN A 139 6.14 4.07 -20.75
CA GLN A 139 7.41 4.73 -20.53
C GLN A 139 8.36 3.88 -19.69
N ILE A 140 7.88 3.34 -18.55
CA ILE A 140 8.66 2.47 -17.68
C ILE A 140 9.10 1.19 -18.42
N ALA A 141 8.20 0.58 -19.18
CA ALA A 141 8.49 -0.62 -19.96
C ALA A 141 9.55 -0.38 -21.07
N GLY A 142 9.69 0.85 -21.53
CA GLY A 142 10.69 1.26 -22.51
C GLY A 142 12.09 1.57 -21.95
N TRP A 143 12.29 1.46 -20.64
CA TRP A 143 13.60 1.73 -20.05
C TRP A 143 14.57 0.57 -20.31
N GLU A 144 15.57 0.85 -21.14
CA GLU A 144 16.68 -0.07 -21.41
C GLU A 144 17.86 0.26 -20.49
N VAL A 145 17.79 -0.19 -19.24
CA VAL A 145 18.84 0.06 -18.23
C VAL A 145 19.29 -1.25 -17.58
N ASP A 146 20.57 -1.34 -17.26
CA ASP A 146 21.12 -2.50 -16.54
C ASP A 146 20.63 -2.58 -15.08
N GLY A 147 20.36 -1.45 -14.47
CA GLY A 147 19.84 -1.32 -13.12
C GLY A 147 19.54 0.11 -12.72
N VAL A 148 18.71 0.27 -11.72
CA VAL A 148 18.44 1.57 -11.10
C VAL A 148 18.74 1.45 -9.61
N PHE A 149 19.52 2.40 -9.09
CA PHE A 149 20.07 2.35 -7.75
C PHE A 149 19.46 3.40 -6.82
N ASP A 150 18.85 4.46 -7.38
CA ASP A 150 18.23 5.52 -6.60
C ASP A 150 17.01 6.15 -7.31
N SER A 151 16.24 6.94 -6.56
CA SER A 151 15.06 7.67 -7.06
C SER A 151 15.42 8.75 -8.08
N GLY A 152 16.60 9.36 -7.98
CA GLY A 152 17.07 10.36 -8.93
C GLY A 152 17.27 9.80 -10.34
N MET A 153 17.68 8.54 -10.45
CA MET A 153 17.74 7.86 -11.75
C MET A 153 16.33 7.66 -12.33
N VAL A 154 15.34 7.32 -11.49
CA VAL A 154 13.94 7.19 -11.95
C VAL A 154 13.42 8.51 -12.49
N GLU A 155 13.69 9.63 -11.81
CA GLU A 155 13.32 10.95 -12.29
C GLU A 155 13.93 11.25 -13.66
N GLN A 156 15.23 11.00 -13.82
CA GLN A 156 15.93 11.21 -15.09
C GLN A 156 15.35 10.36 -16.22
N LEU A 157 14.97 9.11 -15.95
CA LEU A 157 14.36 8.22 -16.92
C LEU A 157 12.94 8.67 -17.30
N CYS A 158 12.24 9.27 -16.35
CA CYS A 158 10.91 9.84 -16.59
C CYS A 158 10.96 11.19 -17.32
N GLU A 159 12.07 11.92 -17.25
CA GLU A 159 12.22 13.22 -17.91
C GLU A 159 12.99 13.12 -19.24
N PRO A 160 12.32 12.87 -20.38
CA PRO A 160 13.00 12.87 -21.69
C PRO A 160 13.51 14.26 -22.11
N GLN A 161 13.05 15.32 -21.45
CA GLN A 161 13.41 16.70 -21.74
C GLN A 161 14.07 17.39 -20.55
N TRP A 162 15.33 17.07 -20.29
CA TRP A 162 16.16 17.70 -19.24
C TRP A 162 16.31 19.25 -19.36
N LYS A 163 15.74 19.86 -20.40
CA LYS A 163 15.80 21.31 -20.66
C LYS A 163 14.67 22.11 -20.00
N SER A 164 13.74 21.45 -19.29
CA SER A 164 12.69 22.17 -18.56
C SER A 164 13.27 22.78 -17.28
N PRO A 165 13.14 24.10 -17.06
CA PRO A 165 13.57 24.73 -15.81
C PRO A 165 12.60 24.43 -14.63
N PHE A 166 11.47 23.79 -14.92
CA PHE A 166 10.46 23.47 -13.92
C PHE A 166 10.51 21.97 -13.61
N PRO A 167 10.64 21.58 -12.33
CA PRO A 167 10.56 20.18 -11.93
C PRO A 167 9.17 19.63 -12.25
N ARG A 168 9.11 18.44 -12.82
CA ARG A 168 7.86 17.73 -13.14
C ARG A 168 7.47 16.76 -12.06
N PHE A 169 8.42 16.42 -11.21
CA PHE A 169 8.27 15.45 -10.13
C PHE A 169 8.48 16.15 -8.80
N GLU A 170 7.71 15.77 -7.84
CA GLU A 170 7.91 16.10 -6.45
C GLU A 170 8.40 14.85 -5.73
N THR A 171 9.51 14.99 -5.00
CA THR A 171 10.09 13.89 -4.21
C THR A 171 9.79 14.08 -2.76
N THR A 172 9.50 12.99 -2.05
CA THR A 172 9.29 13.03 -0.61
C THR A 172 9.78 11.74 0.05
N GLU A 173 10.43 11.89 1.19
CA GLU A 173 10.77 10.78 2.09
C GLU A 173 9.60 10.43 3.02
N ARG A 174 8.52 11.18 3.01
CA ARG A 174 7.44 11.10 3.98
C ARG A 174 6.22 10.36 3.44
N PRO A 175 5.86 9.21 4.03
CA PRO A 175 4.67 8.46 3.64
C PRO A 175 3.35 9.21 3.86
N ASP A 176 3.29 10.13 4.85
CA ASP A 176 2.10 10.94 5.09
C ASP A 176 1.88 11.98 4.00
N ARG A 177 2.96 12.59 3.49
CA ARG A 177 2.90 13.52 2.37
C ARG A 177 2.50 12.79 1.09
N ALA A 178 3.15 11.67 0.78
CA ALA A 178 2.79 10.84 -0.38
C ALA A 178 1.32 10.40 -0.34
N ALA A 179 0.81 9.99 0.82
CA ALA A 179 -0.60 9.61 0.98
C ALA A 179 -1.54 10.81 0.79
N MET A 180 -1.17 11.99 1.26
CA MET A 180 -1.94 13.21 1.06
C MET A 180 -2.03 13.56 -0.42
N GLU A 181 -0.92 13.54 -1.14
CA GLU A 181 -0.88 13.81 -2.59
C GLU A 181 -1.72 12.81 -3.39
N LEU A 182 -1.66 11.52 -3.04
CA LEU A 182 -2.48 10.48 -3.67
C LEU A 182 -4.00 10.68 -3.44
N SER A 183 -4.39 11.29 -2.33
CA SER A 183 -5.80 11.48 -1.96
C SER A 183 -6.39 12.81 -2.44
N LEU A 184 -5.57 13.74 -2.93
CA LEU A 184 -6.03 15.06 -3.35
C LEU A 184 -6.55 15.01 -4.79
N ILE A 185 -7.86 15.14 -4.96
CA ILE A 185 -8.57 15.19 -6.24
C ILE A 185 -8.09 16.35 -7.12
N HIS A 186 -7.52 17.41 -6.54
CA HIS A 186 -7.21 18.67 -7.24
C HIS A 186 -5.84 18.73 -7.92
N ILE A 187 -4.98 17.74 -7.73
CA ILE A 187 -3.60 17.78 -8.26
C ILE A 187 -3.49 17.08 -9.63
N SER A 188 -4.47 16.31 -10.03
CA SER A 188 -4.44 15.55 -11.29
C SER A 188 -4.99 16.27 -12.51
N GLU A 189 -5.24 17.58 -12.44
CA GLU A 189 -5.46 18.34 -13.69
C GLU A 189 -4.09 18.59 -14.34
N PRO A 190 -3.78 17.91 -15.46
CA PRO A 190 -2.63 18.32 -16.25
C PRO A 190 -2.93 19.72 -16.75
N THR A 191 -2.28 20.72 -16.18
CA THR A 191 -2.30 22.06 -16.72
C THR A 191 -1.75 21.96 -18.15
N ARG A 192 -2.66 21.89 -19.12
CA ARG A 192 -2.31 22.07 -20.52
C ARG A 192 -1.85 23.52 -20.66
N LEU A 193 -0.58 23.74 -20.71
CA LEU A 193 0.05 24.89 -21.34
C LEU A 193 0.33 24.58 -22.81
#